data_397e4f2e44f7cfbe06decf51f1b9668b
#
_entry.id   397e4f2e44f7cfbe06decf51f1b9668b
#
_cell.length_a   1.000
_cell.length_b   1.000
_cell.length_c   1.000
_cell.angle_alpha   90.00
_cell.angle_beta   90.00
_cell.angle_gamma   90.00
#
_symmetry.space_group_name_H-M   'P 1'
#
loop_
_entity.id
_entity.type
_entity.pdbx_description
1 polymer ?
#
loop_
_entity_poly.entity_id
_entity_poly.type
_entity_poly.pdbx_seq_one_letter_code
_entity_poly.pdbx_strand_id
1 'polypeptide(L)'
;EKLGGKGQIAILHGPNGISAEILRREGYANILKDYPDILNDNAPTCNWSREEAMSTTENLIQANPDLAAIVAQNDEMAMGALTAVKDAGALGKILVGGIDAIADACAAVKSGELDCTVFQDAVGQAKGSVDVMLKLIAGEEAGDMDIPFILVTQENVDQYIK
;
A
#
# COMPACT_ATOMS: atom_id res chain seq x y z
N GLU A 1 -1.81 -8.02 -12.53
CA GLU A 1 -2.82 -8.87 -13.19
C GLU A 1 -4.06 -8.07 -13.62
N LYS A 2 -4.74 -7.33 -12.71
CA LYS A 2 -5.98 -6.58 -13.03
C LYS A 2 -5.82 -5.57 -14.17
N LEU A 3 -4.66 -4.93 -14.31
CA LEU A 3 -4.37 -3.99 -15.40
C LEU A 3 -3.97 -4.68 -16.72
N GLY A 4 -3.77 -5.99 -16.74
CA GLY A 4 -3.31 -6.70 -17.94
C GLY A 4 -1.94 -6.25 -18.45
N GLY A 5 -1.09 -5.72 -17.57
CA GLY A 5 0.30 -5.33 -17.85
C GLY A 5 0.47 -3.97 -18.55
N LYS A 6 -0.57 -3.14 -18.63
CA LYS A 6 -0.52 -1.81 -19.28
C LYS A 6 -1.44 -0.81 -18.57
N GLY A 7 -1.17 0.47 -18.74
CA GLY A 7 -2.00 1.57 -18.23
C GLY A 7 -1.20 2.60 -17.48
N GLN A 8 -1.83 3.70 -17.11
CA GLN A 8 -1.22 4.74 -16.30
C GLN A 8 -1.53 4.51 -14.82
N ILE A 9 -0.50 4.51 -13.98
CA ILE A 9 -0.64 4.39 -12.54
C ILE A 9 -0.01 5.59 -11.83
N ALA A 10 -0.41 5.84 -10.59
CA ALA A 10 0.25 6.78 -9.70
C ALA A 10 0.64 6.08 -8.39
N ILE A 11 1.85 6.34 -7.89
CA ILE A 11 2.31 5.82 -6.60
C ILE A 11 2.33 6.97 -5.61
N LEU A 12 1.51 6.88 -4.55
CA LEU A 12 1.50 7.84 -3.45
C LEU A 12 2.58 7.48 -2.43
N HIS A 13 3.48 8.43 -2.19
CA HIS A 13 4.67 8.22 -1.37
C HIS A 13 4.48 8.71 0.07
N GLY A 14 5.08 7.97 1.01
CA GLY A 14 5.28 8.45 2.38
C GLY A 14 6.36 9.53 2.46
N PRO A 15 6.72 9.98 3.69
CA PRO A 15 7.77 10.97 3.87
C PRO A 15 9.09 10.51 3.27
N ASN A 16 9.73 11.39 2.52
CA ASN A 16 11.00 11.10 1.86
C ASN A 16 12.10 10.75 2.87
N GLY A 17 12.92 9.76 2.52
CA GLY A 17 14.14 9.43 3.25
C GLY A 17 13.97 8.47 4.42
N ILE A 18 12.76 7.99 4.71
CA ILE A 18 12.56 6.93 5.70
C ILE A 18 12.62 5.55 5.03
N SER A 19 13.12 4.55 5.78
CA SER A 19 13.38 3.21 5.23
C SER A 19 12.14 2.56 4.60
N ALA A 20 10.97 2.72 5.21
CA ALA A 20 9.72 2.15 4.69
C ALA A 20 9.35 2.75 3.32
N GLU A 21 9.51 4.06 3.13
CA GLU A 21 9.28 4.72 1.83
C GLU A 21 10.28 4.19 0.78
N ILE A 22 11.57 4.22 1.12
CA ILE A 22 12.65 3.83 0.20
C ILE A 22 12.45 2.38 -0.27
N LEU A 23 12.29 1.44 0.66
CA LEU A 23 12.18 0.02 0.33
C LEU A 23 10.89 -0.31 -0.45
N ARG A 24 9.77 0.32 -0.11
CA ARG A 24 8.50 0.16 -0.84
C ARG A 24 8.62 0.72 -2.26
N ARG A 25 9.21 1.89 -2.42
CA ARG A 25 9.47 2.52 -3.74
C ARG A 25 10.39 1.65 -4.60
N GLU A 26 11.47 1.10 -4.03
CA GLU A 26 12.37 0.18 -4.74
C GLU A 26 11.64 -1.11 -5.14
N GLY A 27 10.78 -1.65 -4.28
CA GLY A 27 9.96 -2.82 -4.58
C GLY A 27 9.05 -2.59 -5.79
N TYR A 28 8.33 -1.47 -5.82
CA TYR A 28 7.51 -1.10 -7.00
C TYR A 28 8.36 -0.92 -8.25
N ALA A 29 9.47 -0.20 -8.16
CA ALA A 29 10.36 0.03 -9.30
C ALA A 29 10.93 -1.28 -9.86
N ASN A 30 11.24 -2.25 -9.00
CA ASN A 30 11.73 -3.56 -9.43
C ASN A 30 10.67 -4.34 -10.21
N ILE A 31 9.41 -4.32 -9.79
CA ILE A 31 8.32 -4.98 -10.51
C ILE A 31 8.00 -4.24 -11.82
N LEU A 32 7.94 -2.92 -11.81
CA LEU A 32 7.58 -2.13 -12.99
C LEU A 32 8.57 -2.27 -14.15
N LYS A 33 9.81 -2.69 -13.92
CA LYS A 33 10.77 -3.00 -14.99
C LYS A 33 10.28 -4.09 -15.95
N ASP A 34 9.48 -5.02 -15.44
CA ASP A 34 8.94 -6.14 -16.22
C ASP A 34 7.65 -5.75 -16.98
N TYR A 35 7.14 -4.54 -16.76
CA TYR A 35 5.89 -4.03 -17.35
C TYR A 35 6.09 -2.65 -18.00
N PRO A 36 6.83 -2.56 -19.12
CA PRO A 36 7.19 -1.28 -19.74
C PRO A 36 5.98 -0.47 -20.24
N ASP A 37 4.83 -1.11 -20.44
CA ASP A 37 3.58 -0.47 -20.86
C ASP A 37 2.76 0.07 -19.67
N ILE A 38 3.24 -0.12 -18.44
CA ILE A 38 2.71 0.56 -17.25
C ILE A 38 3.47 1.86 -17.06
N LEU A 39 2.78 2.97 -17.32
CA LEU A 39 3.34 4.31 -17.12
C LEU A 39 3.09 4.73 -15.66
N ASN A 40 4.17 5.02 -14.94
CA ASN A 40 4.08 5.52 -13.56
C ASN A 40 4.20 7.04 -13.53
N ASP A 41 3.16 7.71 -13.04
CA ASP A 41 3.22 9.13 -12.73
C ASP A 41 3.79 9.30 -11.32
N ASN A 42 4.89 10.04 -11.19
CA ASN A 42 5.51 10.31 -9.89
C ASN A 42 4.65 11.30 -9.11
N ALA A 43 3.75 10.76 -8.30
CA ALA A 43 2.94 11.57 -7.40
C ALA A 43 3.83 12.23 -6.32
N PRO A 44 3.44 13.41 -5.81
CA PRO A 44 4.14 14.03 -4.68
C PRO A 44 4.01 13.15 -3.42
N THR A 45 4.88 13.41 -2.43
CA THR A 45 4.75 12.77 -1.13
C THR A 45 3.45 13.20 -0.44
N CYS A 46 2.76 12.25 0.19
CA CYS A 46 1.53 12.47 0.96
C CYS A 46 1.73 12.19 2.46
N ASN A 47 2.98 12.04 2.92
CA ASN A 47 3.37 12.04 4.33
C ASN A 47 2.61 11.06 5.23
N TRP A 48 2.15 9.91 4.71
CA TRP A 48 1.26 8.93 5.36
C TRP A 48 -0.12 9.51 5.72
N SER A 49 -0.48 10.70 5.21
CA SER A 49 -1.71 11.42 5.51
C SER A 49 -2.84 11.04 4.57
N ARG A 50 -3.99 10.71 5.15
CA ARG A 50 -5.24 10.44 4.42
C ARG A 50 -5.72 11.69 3.66
N GLU A 51 -5.65 12.85 4.28
CA GLU A 51 -6.09 14.12 3.71
C GLU A 51 -5.20 14.58 2.55
N GLU A 52 -3.86 14.49 2.71
CA GLU A 52 -2.93 14.84 1.65
C GLU A 52 -3.07 13.90 0.45
N ALA A 53 -3.26 12.60 0.71
CA ALA A 53 -3.49 11.61 -0.34
C ALA A 53 -4.81 11.84 -1.08
N MET A 54 -5.88 12.19 -0.38
CA MET A 54 -7.16 12.55 -1.00
C MET A 54 -7.00 13.73 -1.95
N SER A 55 -6.45 14.86 -1.46
CA SER A 55 -6.25 16.06 -2.28
C SER A 55 -5.31 15.82 -3.46
N THR A 56 -4.23 15.05 -3.25
CA THR A 56 -3.31 14.66 -4.32
C THR A 56 -4.03 13.84 -5.39
N THR A 57 -4.87 12.88 -4.97
CA THR A 57 -5.62 12.00 -5.87
C THR A 57 -6.65 12.76 -6.69
N GLU A 58 -7.35 13.74 -6.10
CA GLU A 58 -8.26 14.64 -6.84
C GLU A 58 -7.53 15.33 -7.99
N ASN A 59 -6.34 15.87 -7.72
CA ASN A 59 -5.53 16.51 -8.74
C ASN A 59 -5.03 15.51 -9.81
N LEU A 60 -4.62 14.32 -9.40
CA LEU A 60 -4.17 13.28 -10.33
C LEU A 60 -5.29 12.83 -11.28
N ILE A 61 -6.51 12.65 -10.79
CA ILE A 61 -7.67 12.27 -11.61
C ILE A 61 -7.97 13.36 -12.64
N GLN A 62 -7.89 14.65 -12.24
CA GLN A 62 -8.13 15.75 -13.15
C GLN A 62 -7.03 15.89 -14.23
N ALA A 63 -5.77 15.66 -13.84
CA ALA A 63 -4.63 15.79 -14.75
C ALA A 63 -4.47 14.60 -15.70
N ASN A 64 -4.94 13.40 -15.30
CA ASN A 64 -4.71 12.13 -15.99
C ASN A 64 -6.02 11.40 -16.26
N PRO A 65 -6.73 11.70 -17.37
CA PRO A 65 -8.00 11.05 -17.70
C PRO A 65 -7.90 9.53 -17.89
N ASP A 66 -6.70 9.03 -18.21
CA ASP A 66 -6.41 7.60 -18.42
C ASP A 66 -5.82 6.91 -17.20
N LEU A 67 -5.86 7.55 -16.02
CA LEU A 67 -5.38 6.97 -14.78
C LEU A 67 -6.15 5.67 -14.47
N ALA A 68 -5.42 4.57 -14.41
CA ALA A 68 -5.98 3.23 -14.25
C ALA A 68 -5.82 2.66 -12.84
N ALA A 69 -4.80 3.10 -12.09
CA ALA A 69 -4.63 2.66 -10.71
C ALA A 69 -3.85 3.68 -9.86
N ILE A 70 -4.11 3.61 -8.57
CA ILE A 70 -3.37 4.32 -7.52
C ILE A 70 -2.83 3.28 -6.55
N VAL A 71 -1.52 3.32 -6.33
CA VAL A 71 -0.83 2.45 -5.38
C VAL A 71 -0.29 3.31 -4.24
N ALA A 72 -0.88 3.19 -3.08
CA ALA A 72 -0.44 3.94 -1.90
C ALA A 72 0.55 3.13 -1.08
N GLN A 73 1.58 3.78 -0.59
CA GLN A 73 2.59 3.12 0.25
C GLN A 73 2.09 2.79 1.67
N ASN A 74 0.89 3.28 2.08
CA ASN A 74 0.18 2.80 3.27
C ASN A 74 -1.34 2.90 3.09
N ASP A 75 -2.10 2.30 4.01
CA ASP A 75 -3.56 2.25 3.95
C ASP A 75 -4.22 3.59 4.27
N GLU A 76 -3.64 4.43 5.13
CA GLU A 76 -4.17 5.76 5.38
C GLU A 76 -4.23 6.57 4.08
N MET A 77 -3.16 6.55 3.30
CA MET A 77 -3.15 7.19 1.98
C MET A 77 -4.08 6.49 0.99
N ALA A 78 -4.16 5.13 1.02
CA ALA A 78 -5.08 4.38 0.16
C ALA A 78 -6.53 4.74 0.44
N MET A 79 -6.92 4.91 1.71
CA MET A 79 -8.27 5.31 2.09
C MET A 79 -8.59 6.76 1.68
N GLY A 80 -7.59 7.65 1.73
CA GLY A 80 -7.72 9.00 1.17
C GLY A 80 -7.95 8.98 -0.35
N ALA A 81 -7.11 8.22 -1.06
CA ALA A 81 -7.24 8.02 -2.50
C ALA A 81 -8.60 7.40 -2.88
N LEU A 82 -9.04 6.37 -2.15
CA LEU A 82 -10.34 5.74 -2.37
C LEU A 82 -11.51 6.74 -2.23
N THR A 83 -11.43 7.64 -1.25
CA THR A 83 -12.45 8.70 -1.09
C THR A 83 -12.50 9.58 -2.33
N ALA A 84 -11.38 10.09 -2.81
CA ALA A 84 -11.31 10.92 -4.02
C ALA A 84 -11.81 10.19 -5.27
N VAL A 85 -11.46 8.89 -5.42
CA VAL A 85 -11.95 8.05 -6.53
C VAL A 85 -13.47 7.87 -6.47
N LYS A 86 -14.05 7.70 -5.28
CA LYS A 86 -15.51 7.60 -5.08
C LYS A 86 -16.20 8.91 -5.42
N ASP A 87 -15.68 10.04 -4.94
CA ASP A 87 -16.24 11.37 -5.16
C ASP A 87 -16.20 11.77 -6.66
N ALA A 88 -15.17 11.31 -7.37
CA ALA A 88 -15.05 11.45 -8.82
C ALA A 88 -15.96 10.50 -9.64
N GLY A 89 -16.71 9.58 -9.00
CA GLY A 89 -17.49 8.56 -9.69
C GLY A 89 -16.66 7.57 -10.49
N ALA A 90 -15.39 7.35 -10.09
CA ALA A 90 -14.43 6.50 -10.78
C ALA A 90 -14.21 5.14 -10.09
N LEU A 91 -15.03 4.80 -9.08
CA LEU A 91 -14.98 3.50 -8.43
C LEU A 91 -15.17 2.36 -9.45
N GLY A 92 -14.30 1.36 -9.40
CA GLY A 92 -14.27 0.26 -10.36
C GLY A 92 -13.61 0.59 -11.72
N LYS A 93 -13.26 1.87 -11.96
CA LYS A 93 -12.46 2.28 -13.13
C LYS A 93 -11.00 2.51 -12.76
N ILE A 94 -10.77 3.14 -11.60
CA ILE A 94 -9.45 3.35 -11.03
C ILE A 94 -9.28 2.37 -9.89
N LEU A 95 -8.31 1.47 -10.01
CA LEU A 95 -7.97 0.51 -8.95
C LEU A 95 -7.20 1.22 -7.85
N VAL A 96 -7.43 0.83 -6.58
CA VAL A 96 -6.71 1.39 -5.44
C VAL A 96 -6.16 0.27 -4.56
N GLY A 97 -4.88 0.36 -4.20
CA GLY A 97 -4.23 -0.59 -3.30
C GLY A 97 -3.39 0.10 -2.25
N GLY A 98 -3.26 -0.52 -1.08
CA GLY A 98 -2.53 -0.02 0.09
C GLY A 98 -1.61 -1.04 0.74
N ILE A 99 -1.06 -0.68 1.89
CA ILE A 99 -0.23 -1.51 2.76
C ILE A 99 -0.59 -1.18 4.20
N ASP A 100 -0.71 -2.16 5.07
CA ASP A 100 -0.80 -2.28 6.53
C ASP A 100 -1.93 -3.20 6.97
N ALA A 101 -3.00 -3.35 6.17
CA ALA A 101 -4.24 -4.06 6.48
C ALA A 101 -4.93 -3.49 7.75
N ILE A 102 -5.09 -2.16 7.81
CA ILE A 102 -5.87 -1.52 8.87
C ILE A 102 -7.36 -1.88 8.75
N ALA A 103 -8.12 -1.76 9.83
CA ALA A 103 -9.47 -2.27 9.92
C ALA A 103 -10.43 -1.73 8.83
N ASP A 104 -10.38 -0.43 8.55
CA ASP A 104 -11.22 0.19 7.53
C ASP A 104 -10.75 -0.15 6.09
N ALA A 105 -9.44 -0.32 5.85
CA ALA A 105 -8.95 -0.85 4.58
C ALA A 105 -9.39 -2.30 4.35
N CYS A 106 -9.31 -3.17 5.36
CA CYS A 106 -9.85 -4.53 5.27
C CYS A 106 -11.35 -4.54 5.00
N ALA A 107 -12.12 -3.65 5.63
CA ALA A 107 -13.55 -3.53 5.36
C ALA A 107 -13.81 -3.07 3.91
N ALA A 108 -13.02 -2.14 3.38
CA ALA A 108 -13.11 -1.68 2.00
C ALA A 108 -12.68 -2.76 0.99
N VAL A 109 -11.68 -3.59 1.31
CA VAL A 109 -11.32 -4.76 0.50
C VAL A 109 -12.47 -5.77 0.49
N LYS A 110 -13.08 -6.04 1.64
CA LYS A 110 -14.21 -6.96 1.75
C LYS A 110 -15.42 -6.51 0.93
N SER A 111 -15.73 -5.22 0.94
CA SER A 111 -16.81 -4.65 0.14
C SER A 111 -16.47 -4.57 -1.36
N GLY A 112 -15.21 -4.73 -1.75
CA GLY A 112 -14.73 -4.59 -3.14
C GLY A 112 -14.51 -3.13 -3.56
N GLU A 113 -14.52 -2.19 -2.63
CA GLU A 113 -14.21 -0.78 -2.90
C GLU A 113 -12.69 -0.54 -3.01
N LEU A 114 -11.90 -1.22 -2.17
CA LEU A 114 -10.44 -1.26 -2.24
C LEU A 114 -10.01 -2.58 -2.89
N ASP A 115 -9.07 -2.53 -3.82
CA ASP A 115 -8.68 -3.72 -4.59
C ASP A 115 -7.82 -4.69 -3.81
N CYS A 116 -6.91 -4.17 -2.98
CA CYS A 116 -6.06 -4.96 -2.10
C CYS A 116 -5.39 -4.08 -1.04
N THR A 117 -4.93 -4.72 0.00
CA THR A 117 -3.91 -4.19 0.91
C THR A 117 -2.84 -5.26 1.16
N VAL A 118 -1.77 -4.92 1.85
CA VAL A 118 -0.71 -5.86 2.24
C VAL A 118 -0.63 -5.86 3.76
N PHE A 119 -0.91 -7.01 4.37
CA PHE A 119 -0.82 -7.15 5.82
C PHE A 119 0.63 -7.04 6.29
N GLN A 120 0.85 -6.11 7.21
CA GLN A 120 2.08 -5.96 7.98
C GLN A 120 1.81 -6.43 9.41
N ASP A 121 2.40 -7.57 9.82
CA ASP A 121 2.17 -8.15 11.13
C ASP A 121 2.89 -7.38 12.25
N ALA A 122 2.32 -6.27 12.69
CA ALA A 122 2.86 -5.45 13.76
C ALA A 122 2.99 -6.23 15.10
N VAL A 123 2.08 -7.17 15.37
CA VAL A 123 2.13 -8.02 16.57
C VAL A 123 3.29 -9.00 16.48
N GLY A 124 3.48 -9.65 15.34
CA GLY A 124 4.62 -10.54 15.09
C GLY A 124 5.94 -9.80 15.18
N GLN A 125 6.03 -8.60 14.59
CA GLN A 125 7.22 -7.74 14.69
C GLN A 125 7.54 -7.35 16.14
N ALA A 126 6.53 -6.94 16.93
CA ALA A 126 6.72 -6.58 18.32
C ALA A 126 7.18 -7.79 19.17
N LYS A 127 6.53 -8.95 19.03
CA LYS A 127 6.93 -10.18 19.72
C LYS A 127 8.33 -10.61 19.32
N GLY A 128 8.62 -10.67 18.03
CA GLY A 128 9.93 -11.05 17.51
C GLY A 128 11.05 -10.15 18.03
N SER A 129 10.81 -8.83 18.12
CA SER A 129 11.77 -7.88 18.69
C SER A 129 12.07 -8.18 20.15
N VAL A 130 11.04 -8.51 20.95
CA VAL A 130 11.22 -8.90 22.37
C VAL A 130 11.98 -10.22 22.48
N ASP A 131 11.64 -11.22 21.68
CA ASP A 131 12.29 -12.54 21.68
C ASP A 131 13.79 -12.42 21.33
N VAL A 132 14.12 -11.64 20.31
CA VAL A 132 15.52 -11.33 19.93
C VAL A 132 16.25 -10.63 21.07
N MET A 133 15.62 -9.64 21.68
CA MET A 133 16.23 -8.90 22.81
C MET A 133 16.51 -9.82 24.01
N LEU A 134 15.60 -10.73 24.37
CA LEU A 134 15.78 -11.66 25.47
C LEU A 134 16.96 -12.62 25.22
N LYS A 135 17.14 -13.11 24.00
CA LYS A 135 18.30 -13.92 23.61
C LYS A 135 19.60 -13.15 23.79
N LEU A 136 19.66 -11.92 23.28
CA LEU A 136 20.84 -11.07 23.42
C LEU A 136 21.20 -10.78 24.90
N ILE A 137 20.19 -10.54 25.75
CA ILE A 137 20.40 -10.35 27.21
C ILE A 137 20.93 -11.63 27.86
N ALA A 138 20.49 -12.80 27.39
CA ALA A 138 20.99 -14.10 27.86
C ALA A 138 22.41 -14.42 27.35
N GLY A 139 23.00 -13.59 26.49
CA GLY A 139 24.29 -13.84 25.86
C GLY A 139 24.25 -14.86 24.73
N GLU A 140 23.07 -15.15 24.21
CA GLU A 140 22.85 -16.04 23.08
C GLU A 140 23.01 -15.27 21.75
N GLU A 141 23.40 -15.98 20.68
CA GLU A 141 23.37 -15.41 19.33
C GLU A 141 21.91 -15.26 18.88
N ALA A 142 21.58 -14.09 18.33
CA ALA A 142 20.30 -13.84 17.70
C ALA A 142 20.55 -13.42 16.24
N GLY A 143 20.00 -14.22 15.32
CA GLY A 143 19.98 -13.91 13.89
C GLY A 143 18.80 -12.98 13.52
N ASP A 144 18.75 -12.63 12.23
CA ASP A 144 17.63 -11.90 11.66
C ASP A 144 16.33 -12.72 11.78
N MET A 145 15.22 -12.04 12.02
CA MET A 145 13.88 -12.63 12.06
C MET A 145 13.02 -11.99 10.98
N ASP A 146 12.70 -12.77 9.95
CA ASP A 146 11.81 -12.33 8.90
C ASP A 146 10.34 -12.49 9.30
N ILE A 147 9.60 -11.38 9.25
CA ILE A 147 8.15 -11.36 9.41
C ILE A 147 7.54 -11.08 8.03
N PRO A 148 6.88 -12.05 7.39
CA PRO A 148 6.44 -11.91 6.01
C PRO A 148 5.29 -10.89 5.88
N PHE A 149 5.31 -10.14 4.79
CA PHE A 149 4.16 -9.37 4.33
C PHE A 149 3.23 -10.27 3.51
N ILE A 150 1.92 -10.12 3.69
CA ILE A 150 0.91 -10.97 3.04
C ILE A 150 -0.07 -10.11 2.24
N LEU A 151 -0.22 -10.41 0.95
CA LEU A 151 -1.23 -9.77 0.12
C LEU A 151 -2.63 -10.13 0.62
N VAL A 152 -3.45 -9.11 0.86
CA VAL A 152 -4.84 -9.24 1.29
C VAL A 152 -5.75 -8.79 0.16
N THR A 153 -6.60 -9.70 -0.27
CA THR A 153 -7.62 -9.51 -1.30
C THR A 153 -8.98 -9.96 -0.77
N GLN A 154 -10.05 -9.79 -1.55
CA GLN A 154 -11.38 -10.30 -1.16
C GLN A 154 -11.39 -11.81 -0.84
N GLU A 155 -10.46 -12.59 -1.41
CA GLU A 155 -10.41 -14.04 -1.20
C GLU A 155 -9.96 -14.45 0.20
N ASN A 156 -9.14 -13.61 0.87
CA ASN A 156 -8.54 -13.95 2.17
C ASN A 156 -8.75 -12.89 3.26
N VAL A 157 -9.40 -11.78 2.95
CA VAL A 157 -9.56 -10.64 3.87
C VAL A 157 -10.27 -11.00 5.18
N ASP A 158 -11.15 -12.00 5.17
CA ASP A 158 -11.87 -12.44 6.39
C ASP A 158 -10.93 -12.92 7.51
N GLN A 159 -9.70 -13.31 7.18
CA GLN A 159 -8.68 -13.71 8.16
C GLN A 159 -8.07 -12.51 8.90
N TYR A 160 -8.23 -11.29 8.38
CA TYR A 160 -7.64 -10.04 8.87
C TYR A 160 -8.66 -9.07 9.48
N ILE A 161 -9.95 -9.37 9.35
CA ILE A 161 -11.03 -8.61 10.02
C ILE A 161 -11.22 -9.16 11.43
N LYS A 162 -11.00 -8.30 12.43
CA LYS A 162 -11.18 -8.62 13.86
C LYS A 162 -12.50 -8.08 14.37
#